data_e895a6cfc777254f39b4b6f875292283
#
_entry.id   e895a6cfc777254f39b4b6f875292283
#
_cell.length_a   1.000
_cell.length_b   1.000
_cell.length_c   1.000
_cell.angle_alpha   90.00
_cell.angle_beta   90.00
_cell.angle_gamma   90.00
#
_symmetry.space_group_name_H-M   'P 1'
#
loop_
_entity.id
_entity.type
_entity.pdbx_description
1 polymer ?
#
loop_
_entity_poly.entity_id
_entity_poly.type
_entity_poly.pdbx_seq_one_letter_code
_entity_poly.pdbx_strand_id
1 'polypeptide(L)'
;MAVALQSHRVEMFVPPVRQPPRWETSLPFTVKVVSNEEQLVKVQALRAMAYSHHLPGIGETFGRPEGMDRHPDTTLLFAQDKGTGACVGSARIQINWSGPLQIERAVELPEPWAGKLLAEITRLAVLPGYNDPPVRLALVKASHLFCVAMQVEGTLAGARKALIRQYRCLGFRDLFEDERMVPLPHGGGLEHRILCVNKSGFEERRRNTDDPMRFVYSAHHPDIQIFDRVNRLSRYQPVESAAQSSLSAVVGAR
;
A
#
# COMPACT_ATOMS: atom_id res chain seq x y z
N MET A 1 24.75 61.17 -37.32
CA MET A 1 25.20 60.17 -36.36
C MET A 1 24.05 59.27 -36.03
N ALA A 2 24.08 58.04 -36.53
CA ALA A 2 23.04 57.01 -36.26
C ALA A 2 23.57 56.07 -35.18
N VAL A 3 22.89 56.00 -34.03
CA VAL A 3 23.22 55.10 -32.93
C VAL A 3 22.54 53.76 -33.20
N ALA A 4 23.34 52.74 -33.47
CA ALA A 4 22.86 51.38 -33.63
C ALA A 4 22.47 50.79 -32.29
N LEU A 5 21.18 50.48 -32.10
CA LEU A 5 20.66 49.67 -30.96
C LEU A 5 21.04 48.20 -31.16
N GLN A 6 22.02 47.72 -30.42
CA GLN A 6 22.29 46.27 -30.31
C GLN A 6 21.21 45.61 -29.46
N SER A 7 20.36 44.84 -30.08
CA SER A 7 19.41 43.97 -29.38
C SER A 7 20.15 42.78 -28.76
N HIS A 8 20.33 42.80 -27.44
CA HIS A 8 20.80 41.63 -26.73
C HIS A 8 19.67 40.56 -26.68
N ARG A 9 19.87 39.49 -27.44
CA ARG A 9 19.04 38.30 -27.35
C ARG A 9 19.33 37.63 -26.01
N VAL A 10 18.40 37.74 -25.06
CA VAL A 10 18.46 36.99 -23.81
C VAL A 10 18.12 35.53 -24.18
N GLU A 11 19.12 34.67 -24.27
CA GLU A 11 18.91 33.23 -24.35
C GLU A 11 18.33 32.76 -23.01
N MET A 12 17.04 32.44 -23.02
CA MET A 12 16.41 31.79 -21.87
C MET A 12 17.02 30.41 -21.69
N PHE A 13 17.77 30.23 -20.60
CA PHE A 13 18.24 28.89 -20.18
C PHE A 13 17.02 28.05 -19.82
N VAL A 14 16.64 27.14 -20.71
CA VAL A 14 15.66 26.09 -20.41
C VAL A 14 16.44 24.94 -19.77
N PRO A 15 16.25 24.66 -18.47
CA PRO A 15 16.94 23.55 -17.85
C PRO A 15 16.54 22.24 -18.56
N PRO A 16 17.49 21.30 -18.72
CA PRO A 16 17.17 20.02 -19.37
C PRO A 16 16.05 19.31 -18.61
N VAL A 17 14.99 18.95 -19.31
CA VAL A 17 13.90 18.15 -18.77
C VAL A 17 14.50 16.82 -18.31
N ARG A 18 14.51 16.58 -17.00
CA ARG A 18 15.02 15.35 -16.42
C ARG A 18 14.16 14.20 -16.93
N GLN A 19 14.71 13.34 -17.78
CA GLN A 19 14.00 12.14 -18.21
C GLN A 19 13.74 11.25 -16.99
N PRO A 20 12.51 10.78 -16.79
CA PRO A 20 12.21 9.89 -15.69
C PRO A 20 13.03 8.60 -15.81
N PRO A 21 13.45 7.98 -14.71
CA PRO A 21 14.10 6.69 -14.75
C PRO A 21 13.27 5.67 -15.53
N ARG A 22 13.90 4.79 -16.28
CA ARG A 22 13.23 3.80 -17.15
C ARG A 22 12.16 2.98 -16.41
N TRP A 23 12.36 2.71 -15.13
CA TRP A 23 11.41 1.97 -14.30
C TRP A 23 10.12 2.75 -13.96
N GLU A 24 10.06 4.06 -14.15
CA GLU A 24 8.82 4.83 -14.04
C GLU A 24 7.86 4.59 -15.22
N THR A 25 8.36 4.06 -16.32
CA THR A 25 7.58 3.78 -17.54
C THR A 25 7.42 2.28 -17.81
N SER A 26 8.37 1.46 -17.38
CA SER A 26 8.33 0.00 -17.55
C SER A 26 9.12 -0.69 -16.43
N LEU A 27 8.47 -1.64 -15.78
CA LEU A 27 9.08 -2.48 -14.74
C LEU A 27 9.49 -3.84 -15.31
N PRO A 28 10.55 -4.49 -14.80
CA PRO A 28 10.90 -5.85 -15.19
C PRO A 28 9.95 -6.91 -14.61
N PHE A 29 8.92 -6.51 -13.88
CA PHE A 29 7.89 -7.34 -13.26
C PHE A 29 6.51 -6.70 -13.41
N THR A 30 5.46 -7.48 -13.14
CA THR A 30 4.08 -6.98 -13.05
C THR A 30 3.56 -7.14 -11.63
N VAL A 31 2.82 -6.14 -11.12
CA VAL A 31 2.11 -6.24 -9.84
C VAL A 31 0.66 -6.62 -10.10
N LYS A 32 0.20 -7.68 -9.43
CA LYS A 32 -1.15 -8.25 -9.60
C LYS A 32 -1.79 -8.56 -8.25
N VAL A 33 -3.11 -8.76 -8.26
CA VAL A 33 -3.84 -9.32 -7.12
C VAL A 33 -3.74 -10.85 -7.17
N VAL A 34 -3.45 -11.46 -6.03
CA VAL A 34 -3.50 -12.93 -5.86
C VAL A 34 -4.91 -13.43 -6.11
N SER A 35 -5.05 -14.42 -6.99
CA SER A 35 -6.34 -14.86 -7.51
C SER A 35 -6.64 -16.32 -7.34
N ASN A 36 -5.65 -17.11 -7.03
CA ASN A 36 -5.77 -18.55 -6.91
C ASN A 36 -4.79 -19.08 -5.87
N GLU A 37 -4.95 -20.36 -5.54
CA GLU A 37 -4.15 -21.04 -4.53
C GLU A 37 -2.67 -21.13 -4.91
N GLU A 38 -2.37 -21.38 -6.18
CA GLU A 38 -0.97 -21.46 -6.65
C GLU A 38 -0.21 -20.16 -6.40
N GLN A 39 -0.85 -19.02 -6.68
CA GLN A 39 -0.25 -17.71 -6.41
C GLN A 39 -0.10 -17.45 -4.91
N LEU A 40 -1.08 -17.88 -4.09
CA LEU A 40 -1.00 -17.76 -2.63
C LEU A 40 0.19 -18.56 -2.08
N VAL A 41 0.40 -19.79 -2.52
CA VAL A 41 1.55 -20.62 -2.13
C VAL A 41 2.87 -19.94 -2.51
N LYS A 42 2.97 -19.34 -3.71
CA LYS A 42 4.16 -18.58 -4.12
C LYS A 42 4.43 -17.37 -3.22
N VAL A 43 3.37 -16.66 -2.81
CA VAL A 43 3.48 -15.53 -1.87
C VAL A 43 3.95 -16.01 -0.49
N GLN A 44 3.43 -17.11 0.01
CA GLN A 44 3.84 -17.68 1.30
C GLN A 44 5.32 -18.11 1.28
N ALA A 45 5.76 -18.81 0.23
CA ALA A 45 7.15 -19.19 0.06
C ALA A 45 8.09 -17.96 -0.01
N LEU A 46 7.70 -16.92 -0.74
CA LEU A 46 8.44 -15.66 -0.77
C LEU A 46 8.55 -15.03 0.61
N ARG A 47 7.44 -14.98 1.38
CA ARG A 47 7.46 -14.42 2.74
C ARG A 47 8.42 -15.19 3.65
N ALA A 48 8.39 -16.52 3.61
CA ALA A 48 9.31 -17.36 4.36
C ALA A 48 10.77 -16.96 4.09
N MET A 49 11.16 -16.89 2.82
CA MET A 49 12.52 -16.51 2.42
C MET A 49 12.89 -15.09 2.83
N ALA A 50 12.01 -14.12 2.54
CA ALA A 50 12.29 -12.70 2.81
C ALA A 50 12.37 -12.39 4.31
N TYR A 51 11.47 -12.96 5.11
CA TYR A 51 11.47 -12.71 6.55
C TYR A 51 12.58 -13.48 7.28
N SER A 52 12.88 -14.72 6.90
CA SER A 52 13.98 -15.49 7.52
C SER A 52 15.33 -14.82 7.32
N HIS A 53 15.54 -14.10 6.21
CA HIS A 53 16.76 -13.32 5.99
C HIS A 53 16.92 -12.17 7.01
N HIS A 54 15.81 -11.54 7.44
CA HIS A 54 15.85 -10.38 8.33
C HIS A 54 15.50 -10.71 9.80
N LEU A 55 14.83 -11.83 10.04
CA LEU A 55 14.27 -12.25 11.32
C LEU A 55 14.48 -13.75 11.54
N PRO A 56 15.73 -14.20 11.71
CA PRO A 56 16.00 -15.60 12.00
C PRO A 56 15.19 -16.09 13.22
N GLY A 57 14.60 -17.27 13.10
CA GLY A 57 13.79 -17.89 14.18
C GLY A 57 12.29 -17.59 14.14
N ILE A 58 11.86 -16.42 13.65
CA ILE A 58 10.42 -16.12 13.48
C ILE A 58 10.01 -15.90 12.02
N GLY A 59 10.97 -15.69 11.13
CA GLY A 59 10.70 -15.43 9.72
C GLY A 59 9.89 -16.55 9.03
N GLU A 60 10.17 -17.79 9.38
CA GLU A 60 9.45 -18.95 8.84
C GLU A 60 7.95 -18.95 9.19
N THR A 61 7.57 -18.40 10.35
CA THR A 61 6.15 -18.34 10.75
C THR A 61 5.33 -17.48 9.79
N PHE A 62 5.94 -16.44 9.20
CA PHE A 62 5.27 -15.57 8.24
C PHE A 62 5.11 -16.19 6.84
N GLY A 63 5.80 -17.29 6.57
CA GLY A 63 5.62 -18.09 5.37
C GLY A 63 4.51 -19.15 5.50
N ARG A 64 4.00 -19.39 6.73
CA ARG A 64 2.90 -20.34 6.94
C ARG A 64 1.57 -19.74 6.49
N PRO A 65 0.57 -20.60 6.15
CA PRO A 65 -0.78 -20.13 5.85
C PRO A 65 -1.36 -19.34 7.01
N GLU A 66 -1.77 -18.10 6.74
CA GLU A 66 -2.45 -17.24 7.70
C GLU A 66 -3.94 -17.15 7.34
N GLY A 67 -4.85 -17.32 8.32
CA GLY A 67 -6.28 -17.15 8.10
C GLY A 67 -6.63 -15.78 7.51
N MET A 68 -5.87 -14.74 7.88
CA MET A 68 -6.04 -13.39 7.37
C MET A 68 -5.79 -13.29 5.85
N ASP A 69 -4.97 -14.14 5.25
CA ASP A 69 -4.73 -14.15 3.81
C ASP A 69 -5.98 -14.52 3.00
N ARG A 70 -6.96 -15.19 3.63
CA ARG A 70 -8.23 -15.61 3.05
C ARG A 70 -9.44 -14.83 3.56
N HIS A 71 -9.19 -13.83 4.43
CA HIS A 71 -10.25 -13.00 4.98
C HIS A 71 -10.91 -12.17 3.85
N PRO A 72 -12.25 -12.03 3.81
CA PRO A 72 -12.94 -11.30 2.74
C PRO A 72 -12.51 -9.85 2.60
N ASP A 73 -12.16 -9.19 3.71
CA ASP A 73 -11.67 -7.80 3.72
C ASP A 73 -10.17 -7.68 3.39
N THR A 74 -9.54 -8.77 2.95
CA THR A 74 -8.11 -8.81 2.65
C THR A 74 -7.84 -8.97 1.16
N THR A 75 -6.93 -8.15 0.65
CA THR A 75 -6.38 -8.27 -0.70
C THR A 75 -4.88 -8.50 -0.62
N LEU A 76 -4.42 -9.53 -1.31
CA LEU A 76 -2.99 -9.82 -1.46
C LEU A 76 -2.50 -9.34 -2.81
N LEU A 77 -1.40 -8.59 -2.79
CA LEU A 77 -0.65 -8.17 -3.96
C LEU A 77 0.62 -9.00 -4.09
N PHE A 78 1.02 -9.30 -5.32
CA PHE A 78 2.32 -9.90 -5.60
C PHE A 78 2.94 -9.30 -6.86
N ALA A 79 4.27 -9.18 -6.83
CA ALA A 79 5.08 -8.79 -7.97
C ALA A 79 5.63 -10.05 -8.63
N GLN A 80 5.37 -10.21 -9.94
CA GLN A 80 5.82 -11.34 -10.74
C GLN A 80 6.85 -10.88 -11.75
N ASP A 81 8.07 -11.41 -11.67
CA ASP A 81 9.13 -11.17 -12.64
C ASP A 81 8.70 -11.59 -14.04
N LYS A 82 8.90 -10.74 -15.04
CA LYS A 82 8.45 -10.99 -16.43
C LYS A 82 9.29 -12.04 -17.16
N GLY A 83 10.55 -12.17 -16.81
CA GLY A 83 11.47 -13.11 -17.45
C GLY A 83 11.35 -14.53 -16.91
N THR A 84 11.24 -14.67 -15.58
CA THR A 84 11.26 -15.97 -14.90
C THR A 84 9.87 -16.44 -14.43
N GLY A 85 8.88 -15.54 -14.34
CA GLY A 85 7.59 -15.83 -13.72
C GLY A 85 7.63 -15.98 -12.20
N ALA A 86 8.79 -15.76 -11.57
CA ALA A 86 8.95 -15.88 -10.12
C ALA A 86 8.19 -14.80 -9.37
N CYS A 87 7.69 -15.12 -8.17
CA CYS A 87 7.16 -14.14 -7.22
C CYS A 87 8.36 -13.46 -6.54
N VAL A 88 8.52 -12.14 -6.74
CA VAL A 88 9.67 -11.37 -6.25
C VAL A 88 9.30 -10.37 -5.15
N GLY A 89 8.02 -10.19 -4.89
CA GLY A 89 7.53 -9.34 -3.81
C GLY A 89 6.05 -9.54 -3.53
N SER A 90 5.61 -9.21 -2.32
CA SER A 90 4.20 -9.26 -1.93
C SER A 90 3.86 -8.18 -0.92
N ALA A 91 2.57 -7.83 -0.83
CA ALA A 91 1.99 -7.02 0.23
C ALA A 91 0.57 -7.52 0.54
N ARG A 92 0.11 -7.30 1.77
CA ARG A 92 -1.27 -7.57 2.21
C ARG A 92 -1.92 -6.27 2.61
N ILE A 93 -3.13 -6.04 2.11
CA ILE A 93 -3.99 -4.92 2.45
C ILE A 93 -5.23 -5.50 3.12
N GLN A 94 -5.54 -5.06 4.33
CA GLN A 94 -6.80 -5.32 5.01
C GLN A 94 -7.58 -4.02 5.11
N ILE A 95 -8.91 -4.04 4.88
CA ILE A 95 -9.81 -2.90 5.11
C ILE A 95 -10.76 -3.29 6.24
N ASN A 96 -11.17 -2.33 7.08
CA ASN A 96 -12.05 -2.59 8.23
C ASN A 96 -13.54 -2.55 7.89
N TRP A 97 -13.95 -3.17 6.74
CA TRP A 97 -15.36 -3.18 6.34
C TRP A 97 -16.26 -4.01 7.23
N SER A 98 -15.86 -5.25 7.52
CA SER A 98 -16.67 -6.18 8.30
C SER A 98 -16.17 -6.37 9.74
N GLY A 99 -15.05 -5.75 10.08
CA GLY A 99 -14.47 -5.86 11.41
C GLY A 99 -13.16 -5.10 11.55
N PRO A 100 -12.65 -4.97 12.78
CA PRO A 100 -11.46 -4.17 13.06
C PRO A 100 -10.20 -4.72 12.38
N LEU A 101 -9.29 -3.80 12.01
CA LEU A 101 -7.94 -4.11 11.58
C LEU A 101 -7.14 -4.81 12.69
N GLN A 102 -6.06 -5.47 12.33
CA GLN A 102 -5.19 -6.09 13.32
C GLN A 102 -4.57 -5.05 14.28
N ILE A 103 -4.26 -3.84 13.77
CA ILE A 103 -3.82 -2.71 14.60
C ILE A 103 -4.94 -2.26 15.54
N GLU A 104 -6.18 -2.12 15.09
CA GLU A 104 -7.32 -1.71 15.92
C GLU A 104 -7.64 -2.70 17.06
N ARG A 105 -7.27 -3.97 16.88
CA ARG A 105 -7.36 -4.98 17.94
C ARG A 105 -6.24 -4.87 18.98
N ALA A 106 -5.11 -4.26 18.63
CA ALA A 106 -3.95 -4.12 19.49
C ALA A 106 -3.91 -2.79 20.24
N VAL A 107 -4.50 -1.73 19.68
CA VAL A 107 -4.50 -0.38 20.25
C VAL A 107 -5.82 0.33 19.96
N GLU A 108 -6.24 1.19 20.89
CA GLU A 108 -7.31 2.14 20.64
C GLU A 108 -6.79 3.26 19.73
N LEU A 109 -7.52 3.54 18.63
CA LEU A 109 -7.14 4.60 17.71
C LEU A 109 -7.55 5.96 18.29
N PRO A 110 -6.66 6.96 18.25
CA PRO A 110 -7.02 8.32 18.64
C PRO A 110 -7.92 8.99 17.60
N GLU A 111 -8.66 10.02 18.01
CA GLU A 111 -9.28 10.94 17.08
C GLU A 111 -8.18 11.65 16.23
N PRO A 112 -8.40 11.89 14.93
CA PRO A 112 -9.63 11.67 14.15
C PRO A 112 -9.67 10.31 13.40
N TRP A 113 -9.02 9.25 13.86
CA TRP A 113 -8.89 7.96 13.18
C TRP A 113 -9.98 6.95 13.58
N ALA A 114 -10.51 7.08 14.80
CA ALA A 114 -11.54 6.20 15.31
C ALA A 114 -12.81 6.24 14.42
N GLY A 115 -13.38 5.07 14.11
CA GLY A 115 -14.63 4.92 13.34
C GLY A 115 -14.53 5.22 11.85
N LYS A 116 -13.33 5.48 11.31
CA LYS A 116 -13.12 5.72 9.88
C LYS A 116 -12.94 4.43 9.08
N LEU A 117 -13.21 4.54 7.77
CA LEU A 117 -12.85 3.48 6.82
C LEU A 117 -11.33 3.50 6.60
N LEU A 118 -10.65 2.53 7.18
CA LEU A 118 -9.20 2.46 7.19
C LEU A 118 -8.68 1.19 6.50
N ALA A 119 -7.47 1.27 6.00
CA ALA A 119 -6.71 0.11 5.55
C ALA A 119 -5.46 -0.09 6.41
N GLU A 120 -5.08 -1.33 6.61
CA GLU A 120 -3.79 -1.72 7.18
C GLU A 120 -2.94 -2.42 6.12
N ILE A 121 -1.71 -1.95 5.92
CA ILE A 121 -0.74 -2.59 5.02
C ILE A 121 0.25 -3.41 5.84
N THR A 122 0.25 -4.70 5.58
CA THR A 122 1.13 -5.67 6.25
C THR A 122 1.81 -6.59 5.25
N ARG A 123 2.71 -7.43 5.73
CA ARG A 123 3.38 -8.47 4.91
C ARG A 123 4.04 -7.92 3.64
N LEU A 124 4.53 -6.66 3.70
CA LEU A 124 5.37 -6.12 2.63
C LEU A 124 6.73 -6.83 2.66
N ALA A 125 6.92 -7.70 1.70
CA ALA A 125 8.10 -8.54 1.58
C ALA A 125 8.66 -8.46 0.17
N VAL A 126 9.98 -8.42 0.04
CA VAL A 126 10.72 -8.43 -1.24
C VAL A 126 11.81 -9.47 -1.14
N LEU A 127 11.95 -10.28 -2.19
CA LEU A 127 12.96 -11.33 -2.26
C LEU A 127 14.37 -10.73 -2.18
N PRO A 128 15.30 -11.29 -1.38
CA PRO A 128 16.69 -10.90 -1.41
C PRO A 128 17.25 -10.91 -2.84
N GLY A 129 18.02 -9.87 -3.21
CA GLY A 129 18.48 -9.68 -4.59
C GLY A 129 17.55 -8.81 -5.47
N TYR A 130 16.27 -8.65 -5.08
CA TYR A 130 15.32 -7.73 -5.71
C TYR A 130 15.07 -6.48 -4.84
N ASN A 131 15.92 -6.25 -3.84
CA ASN A 131 15.82 -5.12 -2.90
C ASN A 131 16.08 -3.75 -3.55
N ASP A 132 16.42 -3.70 -4.81
CA ASP A 132 16.53 -2.47 -5.57
C ASP A 132 15.13 -1.78 -5.63
N PRO A 133 15.07 -0.44 -5.53
CA PRO A 133 13.86 0.33 -5.21
C PRO A 133 12.55 -0.08 -5.89
N PRO A 134 12.54 -0.58 -7.16
CA PRO A 134 11.32 -0.69 -7.92
C PRO A 134 10.26 -1.62 -7.30
N VAL A 135 10.63 -2.82 -6.80
CA VAL A 135 9.62 -3.82 -6.34
C VAL A 135 8.85 -3.29 -5.14
N ARG A 136 9.57 -2.77 -4.15
CA ARG A 136 8.93 -2.21 -2.94
C ARG A 136 8.06 -1.01 -3.27
N LEU A 137 8.58 -0.07 -4.08
CA LEU A 137 7.84 1.14 -4.47
C LEU A 137 6.61 0.80 -5.32
N ALA A 138 6.70 -0.19 -6.21
CA ALA A 138 5.57 -0.63 -7.01
C ALA A 138 4.47 -1.31 -6.17
N LEU A 139 4.84 -2.10 -5.15
CA LEU A 139 3.88 -2.67 -4.20
C LEU A 139 3.21 -1.59 -3.36
N VAL A 140 3.97 -0.59 -2.88
CA VAL A 140 3.39 0.55 -2.15
C VAL A 140 2.47 1.37 -3.06
N LYS A 141 2.87 1.64 -4.31
CA LYS A 141 2.02 2.30 -5.32
C LYS A 141 0.73 1.51 -5.56
N ALA A 142 0.84 0.21 -5.77
CA ALA A 142 -0.32 -0.65 -5.99
C ALA A 142 -1.27 -0.65 -4.79
N SER A 143 -0.72 -0.69 -3.56
CA SER A 143 -1.51 -0.57 -2.32
C SER A 143 -2.19 0.79 -2.22
N HIS A 144 -1.50 1.88 -2.55
CA HIS A 144 -2.07 3.22 -2.59
C HIS A 144 -3.22 3.32 -3.60
N LEU A 145 -3.00 2.88 -4.85
CA LEU A 145 -4.04 2.89 -5.89
C LEU A 145 -5.27 2.06 -5.49
N PHE A 146 -5.05 0.91 -4.85
CA PHE A 146 -6.13 0.09 -4.31
C PHE A 146 -6.92 0.83 -3.23
N CYS A 147 -6.25 1.43 -2.23
CA CYS A 147 -6.90 2.21 -1.17
C CYS A 147 -7.70 3.40 -1.73
N VAL A 148 -7.18 4.11 -2.73
CA VAL A 148 -7.89 5.20 -3.41
C VAL A 148 -9.16 4.68 -4.10
N ALA A 149 -9.07 3.57 -4.84
CA ALA A 149 -10.22 2.97 -5.53
C ALA A 149 -11.29 2.47 -4.55
N MET A 150 -10.89 2.00 -3.37
CA MET A 150 -11.78 1.56 -2.29
C MET A 150 -12.26 2.70 -1.40
N GLN A 151 -11.92 3.95 -1.73
CA GLN A 151 -12.30 5.16 -0.99
C GLN A 151 -11.89 5.16 0.49
N VAL A 152 -10.80 4.48 0.82
CA VAL A 152 -10.23 4.44 2.17
C VAL A 152 -9.83 5.84 2.60
N GLU A 153 -10.20 6.24 3.82
CA GLU A 153 -9.93 7.57 4.37
C GLU A 153 -8.50 7.70 4.91
N GLY A 154 -7.92 6.57 5.32
CA GLY A 154 -6.56 6.53 5.81
C GLY A 154 -5.95 5.14 5.78
N THR A 155 -4.63 5.10 5.82
CA THR A 155 -3.85 3.87 5.81
C THR A 155 -2.98 3.81 7.05
N LEU A 156 -2.98 2.66 7.72
CA LEU A 156 -2.16 2.35 8.89
C LEU A 156 -1.06 1.34 8.51
N ALA A 157 0.07 1.44 9.19
CA ALA A 157 1.15 0.46 9.08
C ALA A 157 1.92 0.33 10.39
N GLY A 158 2.25 -0.90 10.77
CA GLY A 158 3.22 -1.15 11.84
C GLY A 158 4.64 -1.14 11.28
N ALA A 159 5.50 -0.26 11.79
CA ALA A 159 6.87 -0.13 11.35
C ALA A 159 7.86 -0.48 12.46
N ARG A 160 8.75 -1.45 12.22
CA ARG A 160 9.91 -1.68 13.10
C ARG A 160 10.85 -0.49 13.02
N LYS A 161 11.62 -0.25 14.09
CA LYS A 161 12.52 0.91 14.24
C LYS A 161 13.37 1.17 12.98
N ALA A 162 13.92 0.13 12.36
CA ALA A 162 14.75 0.25 11.15
C ALA A 162 13.99 0.74 9.90
N LEU A 163 12.66 0.62 9.88
CA LEU A 163 11.82 0.95 8.73
C LEU A 163 11.10 2.31 8.86
N ILE A 164 11.07 2.92 10.04
CA ILE A 164 10.33 4.16 10.30
C ILE A 164 10.72 5.26 9.32
N ARG A 165 12.02 5.46 9.06
CA ARG A 165 12.49 6.46 8.12
C ARG A 165 11.94 6.24 6.70
N GLN A 166 11.86 4.99 6.26
CA GLN A 166 11.32 4.66 4.92
C GLN A 166 9.84 5.01 4.81
N TYR A 167 9.05 4.68 5.84
CA TYR A 167 7.63 5.07 5.87
C TYR A 167 7.42 6.58 5.94
N ARG A 168 8.26 7.30 6.70
CA ARG A 168 8.22 8.77 6.74
C ARG A 168 8.55 9.38 5.37
N CYS A 169 9.48 8.83 4.60
CA CYS A 169 9.71 9.23 3.20
C CYS A 169 8.47 9.02 2.32
N LEU A 170 7.66 8.00 2.61
CA LEU A 170 6.37 7.74 1.97
C LEU A 170 5.22 8.58 2.54
N GLY A 171 5.47 9.58 3.38
CA GLY A 171 4.49 10.50 3.94
C GLY A 171 3.71 9.99 5.14
N PHE A 172 4.03 8.82 5.64
CA PHE A 172 3.46 8.36 6.90
C PHE A 172 3.97 9.20 8.07
N ARG A 173 3.11 9.42 9.03
CA ARG A 173 3.39 10.11 10.29
C ARG A 173 3.08 9.18 11.45
N ASP A 174 3.59 9.50 12.63
CA ASP A 174 3.25 8.73 13.83
C ASP A 174 1.76 8.90 14.15
N LEU A 175 1.11 7.78 14.48
CA LEU A 175 -0.29 7.79 14.90
C LEU A 175 -0.44 8.41 16.29
N PHE A 176 0.52 8.14 17.18
CA PHE A 176 0.57 8.63 18.55
C PHE A 176 1.61 9.73 18.70
N GLU A 177 1.25 10.83 19.38
CA GLU A 177 2.13 11.99 19.59
C GLU A 177 3.37 11.64 20.44
N ASP A 178 3.25 10.69 21.35
CA ASP A 178 4.33 10.21 22.21
C ASP A 178 5.33 9.28 21.49
N GLU A 179 5.11 9.04 20.22
CA GLU A 179 5.97 8.19 19.39
C GLU A 179 6.23 6.79 19.98
N ARG A 180 5.30 6.25 20.79
CA ARG A 180 5.46 4.96 21.49
C ARG A 180 5.61 3.78 20.54
N MET A 181 6.33 2.77 21.00
CA MET A 181 6.40 1.47 20.37
C MET A 181 5.31 0.56 20.97
N VAL A 182 4.70 -0.27 20.14
CA VAL A 182 3.62 -1.18 20.52
C VAL A 182 3.96 -2.59 20.07
N PRO A 183 3.88 -3.59 20.94
CA PRO A 183 4.04 -4.99 20.55
C PRO A 183 2.81 -5.42 19.73
N LEU A 184 3.01 -5.79 18.46
CA LEU A 184 1.93 -6.24 17.59
C LEU A 184 1.86 -7.77 17.52
N PRO A 185 0.76 -8.40 17.98
CA PRO A 185 0.60 -9.86 17.94
C PRO A 185 0.82 -10.43 16.53
N HIS A 186 0.21 -9.80 15.52
CA HIS A 186 0.37 -10.21 14.12
C HIS A 186 1.76 -9.89 13.54
N GLY A 187 2.56 -9.10 14.23
CA GLY A 187 3.98 -8.84 13.94
C GLY A 187 4.93 -9.77 14.70
N GLY A 188 4.44 -10.89 15.25
CA GLY A 188 5.23 -11.82 16.07
C GLY A 188 5.51 -11.30 17.47
N GLY A 189 4.68 -10.40 18.00
CA GLY A 189 4.88 -9.76 19.30
C GLY A 189 6.00 -8.73 19.33
N LEU A 190 6.61 -8.45 18.17
CA LEU A 190 7.69 -7.46 18.08
C LEU A 190 7.16 -6.04 18.23
N GLU A 191 8.00 -5.18 18.75
CA GLU A 191 7.77 -3.74 18.90
C GLU A 191 7.70 -3.02 17.56
N HIS A 192 6.60 -2.29 17.34
CA HIS A 192 6.35 -1.50 16.15
C HIS A 192 5.90 -0.09 16.53
N ARG A 193 6.31 0.89 15.75
CA ARG A 193 5.69 2.20 15.69
C ARG A 193 4.45 2.11 14.81
N ILE A 194 3.32 2.58 15.30
CA ILE A 194 2.12 2.67 14.46
C ILE A 194 2.20 3.97 13.67
N LEU A 195 2.20 3.85 12.37
CA LEU A 195 2.28 4.96 11.44
C LEU A 195 0.99 5.06 10.64
N CYS A 196 0.63 6.29 10.27
CA CYS A 196 -0.60 6.58 9.55
C CYS A 196 -0.37 7.60 8.43
N VAL A 197 -1.20 7.54 7.40
CA VAL A 197 -1.33 8.57 6.37
C VAL A 197 -2.79 8.67 5.95
N ASN A 198 -3.32 9.88 5.87
CA ASN A 198 -4.69 10.14 5.46
C ASN A 198 -4.77 10.51 3.97
N LYS A 199 -6.00 10.56 3.44
CA LYS A 199 -6.28 10.90 2.04
C LYS A 199 -5.69 12.26 1.64
N SER A 200 -5.80 13.28 2.49
CA SER A 200 -5.25 14.62 2.18
C SER A 200 -3.72 14.61 2.05
N GLY A 201 -3.01 13.86 2.87
CA GLY A 201 -1.56 13.70 2.76
C GLY A 201 -1.12 13.04 1.45
N PHE A 202 -1.91 12.08 0.94
CA PHE A 202 -1.67 11.50 -0.38
C PHE A 202 -1.92 12.50 -1.51
N GLU A 203 -3.00 13.27 -1.43
CA GLU A 203 -3.35 14.26 -2.45
C GLU A 203 -2.33 15.40 -2.53
N GLU A 204 -1.81 15.86 -1.39
CA GLU A 204 -0.74 16.86 -1.31
C GLU A 204 0.50 16.37 -2.05
N ARG A 205 0.97 15.15 -1.76
CA ARG A 205 2.13 14.56 -2.43
C ARG A 205 1.91 14.35 -3.92
N ARG A 206 0.72 13.94 -4.34
CA ARG A 206 0.38 13.79 -5.75
C ARG A 206 0.50 15.11 -6.53
N ARG A 207 0.21 16.24 -5.89
CA ARG A 207 0.32 17.56 -6.52
C ARG A 207 1.76 18.07 -6.57
N ASN A 208 2.63 17.59 -5.68
CA ASN A 208 4.03 17.99 -5.66
C ASN A 208 4.83 17.26 -6.74
N THR A 209 5.15 17.97 -7.83
CA THR A 209 5.91 17.44 -8.97
C THR A 209 7.36 17.12 -8.63
N ASP A 210 7.91 17.72 -7.58
CA ASP A 210 9.29 17.56 -7.14
C ASP A 210 9.43 16.52 -6.03
N ASP A 211 8.34 15.86 -5.61
CA ASP A 211 8.38 14.81 -4.60
C ASP A 211 9.24 13.62 -5.09
N PRO A 212 10.29 13.24 -4.35
CA PRO A 212 11.14 12.10 -4.71
C PRO A 212 10.38 10.77 -4.75
N MET A 213 9.21 10.69 -4.08
CA MET A 213 8.31 9.53 -4.11
C MET A 213 7.17 9.69 -5.14
N ARG A 214 7.27 10.64 -6.06
CA ARG A 214 6.25 10.93 -7.08
C ARG A 214 5.75 9.67 -7.79
N PHE A 215 6.63 8.72 -8.08
CA PHE A 215 6.25 7.45 -8.68
C PHE A 215 5.12 6.76 -7.91
N VAL A 216 5.17 6.74 -6.58
CA VAL A 216 4.16 6.09 -5.73
C VAL A 216 2.79 6.73 -5.90
N TYR A 217 2.74 8.07 -5.99
CA TYR A 217 1.50 8.86 -6.00
C TYR A 217 1.01 9.23 -7.40
N SER A 218 1.82 8.98 -8.44
CA SER A 218 1.38 9.18 -9.83
C SER A 218 0.23 8.20 -10.17
N ALA A 219 -0.69 8.61 -11.04
CA ALA A 219 -1.86 7.81 -11.38
C ALA A 219 -1.47 6.45 -11.99
N HIS A 220 -1.54 6.21 -13.22
CA HIS A 220 -1.41 4.91 -13.86
C HIS A 220 0.07 4.45 -14.04
N HIS A 221 0.28 3.10 -14.00
CA HIS A 221 1.48 2.43 -14.50
C HIS A 221 1.08 1.12 -15.20
N PRO A 222 1.53 0.84 -16.44
CA PRO A 222 1.06 -0.31 -17.23
C PRO A 222 1.37 -1.67 -16.59
N ASP A 223 2.43 -1.74 -15.79
CA ASP A 223 2.84 -2.96 -15.10
C ASP A 223 2.19 -3.16 -13.71
N ILE A 224 1.29 -2.26 -13.30
CA ILE A 224 0.47 -2.42 -12.09
C ILE A 224 -0.95 -2.78 -12.52
N GLN A 225 -1.24 -4.08 -12.54
CA GLN A 225 -2.43 -4.70 -13.11
C GLN A 225 -3.36 -5.22 -12.00
N ILE A 226 -3.73 -4.35 -11.05
CA ILE A 226 -4.55 -4.72 -9.90
C ILE A 226 -6.05 -4.64 -10.17
N PHE A 227 -6.47 -4.00 -11.28
CA PHE A 227 -7.86 -3.80 -11.66
C PHE A 227 -8.28 -4.59 -12.92
N ASP A 228 -7.40 -5.38 -13.52
CA ASP A 228 -7.62 -6.08 -14.80
C ASP A 228 -8.75 -7.13 -14.78
N ARG A 229 -9.34 -7.42 -13.61
CA ARG A 229 -10.44 -8.36 -13.47
C ARG A 229 -11.58 -7.78 -12.66
N VAL A 230 -12.53 -7.17 -13.35
CA VAL A 230 -13.79 -6.61 -12.82
C VAL A 230 -14.57 -7.62 -11.94
N ASN A 231 -14.48 -8.91 -12.24
CA ASN A 231 -15.17 -9.98 -11.49
C ASN A 231 -14.69 -10.19 -10.04
N ARG A 232 -13.66 -9.45 -9.58
CA ARG A 232 -13.21 -9.54 -8.18
C ARG A 232 -13.77 -8.42 -7.31
N LEU A 233 -14.14 -7.30 -7.89
CA LEU A 233 -14.87 -6.24 -7.20
C LEU A 233 -16.27 -6.74 -6.76
N SER A 234 -16.84 -7.76 -7.42
CA SER A 234 -18.13 -8.34 -7.02
C SER A 234 -18.08 -9.09 -5.68
N ARG A 235 -16.91 -9.44 -5.16
CA ARG A 235 -16.77 -9.99 -3.80
C ARG A 235 -16.89 -8.91 -2.73
N TYR A 236 -16.78 -7.66 -3.11
CA TYR A 236 -16.85 -6.47 -2.25
C TYR A 236 -18.16 -5.71 -2.43
N GLN A 237 -19.28 -6.41 -2.66
CA GLN A 237 -20.57 -5.77 -2.43
C GLN A 237 -20.66 -5.50 -0.92
N PRO A 238 -20.95 -4.24 -0.52
CA PRO A 238 -21.25 -3.95 0.87
C PRO A 238 -22.39 -4.90 1.27
N VAL A 239 -22.20 -5.64 2.35
CA VAL A 239 -23.34 -6.32 2.98
C VAL A 239 -24.30 -5.20 3.32
N GLU A 240 -25.42 -5.10 2.60
CA GLU A 240 -26.49 -4.18 2.94
C GLU A 240 -26.78 -4.40 4.43
N SER A 241 -26.54 -3.35 5.21
CA SER A 241 -26.75 -3.35 6.64
C SER A 241 -28.16 -3.92 6.89
N ALA A 242 -28.26 -5.01 7.64
CA ALA A 242 -29.50 -5.65 8.04
C ALA A 242 -30.46 -4.72 8.83
N ALA A 243 -30.18 -3.44 8.90
CA ALA A 243 -30.97 -2.38 9.52
C ALA A 243 -32.13 -1.89 8.64
N GLN A 244 -32.21 -2.24 7.36
CA GLN A 244 -33.32 -1.79 6.49
C GLN A 244 -34.46 -2.79 6.33
N SER A 245 -34.28 -4.05 6.73
CA SER A 245 -35.36 -5.05 6.62
C SER A 245 -36.37 -5.07 7.79
N SER A 246 -36.13 -4.31 8.86
CA SER A 246 -37.08 -4.25 10.01
C SER A 246 -38.09 -3.12 9.93
N LEU A 247 -38.02 -2.21 8.97
CA LEU A 247 -38.99 -1.10 8.82
C LEU A 247 -40.13 -1.40 7.86
N SER A 248 -40.07 -2.44 7.04
CA SER A 248 -41.12 -2.81 6.11
C SER A 248 -42.17 -3.77 6.69
N ALA A 249 -41.91 -4.36 7.86
CA ALA A 249 -42.82 -5.33 8.48
C ALA A 249 -43.87 -4.71 9.46
N VAL A 250 -43.85 -3.41 9.71
CA VAL A 250 -44.75 -2.75 10.69
C VAL A 250 -45.90 -1.96 10.04
N VAL A 251 -45.93 -1.83 8.71
CA VAL A 251 -46.96 -1.01 8.01
C VAL A 251 -48.05 -1.88 7.35
N GLY A 252 -48.03 -3.18 7.51
CA GLY A 252 -48.98 -4.12 6.88
C GLY A 252 -50.06 -4.71 7.78
N ALA A 253 -50.31 -4.17 8.98
CA ALA A 253 -51.39 -4.64 9.88
C ALA A 253 -52.21 -3.47 10.43
N ARG A 254 -53.13 -2.99 9.60
CA ARG A 254 -54.39 -2.31 9.99
C ARG A 254 -55.41 -2.40 8.85
#